data_a970b7f6f277791937fdf7ff61baf9de
#
_entry.id   a970b7f6f277791937fdf7ff61baf9de
#
_cell.length_a   1.000
_cell.length_b   1.000
_cell.length_c   1.000
_cell.angle_alpha   90.00
_cell.angle_beta   90.00
_cell.angle_gamma   90.00
#
_symmetry.space_group_name_H-M   'P 1'
#
loop_
_entity.id
_entity.type
_entity.pdbx_description
1 polymer ?
#
loop_
_entity_poly.entity_id
_entity_poly.type
_entity_poly.pdbx_seq_one_letter_code
_entity_poly.pdbx_strand_id
1 'polypeptide(L)'
;MMTLSLKTADFSCKTNESGQSGDLRWELVTSEERISLRLHSEKETELRSVVLKFNFPFERHDMLYLNGYQSWTDSRERGVKGRMHSLDRVPKRIVEKFSLDRYGDNRFVLYGRKGQMHGFSYGYVRRSEAYTLFGSLAEESGFTVLRFDTGENTVTLEKDCMGHHFTGDYTVFDLVILHGAEDEVFDEYFRLLGVAPAKGKRLTGYTSWYNLYENISEESIAADLKGFAGSKTLPDVFQIDDGYENAVGDWLVMNERFPHGMKDAADQIREAGMMPGIWLAPFAAEKKSILVKEHPDWLLRNENGEPQPGGCNWSGFYGLDIYNPEVRAYLKEVFDTVVRDWGYKLLKLDFLYAACLIPRRDKTRAEVMYDGMRLLRELAGDALILGCGVPLAPAFGVVDYCRIGCDMTLNWLGDAYMRPLHREVPSTRNTLLNTVYRRHLDGRAWRNDPDVFLLRDDNMKMSEKQRETLAAVDALFGGVLFTSDNVGAYDAEKRAVYERIEKLDRSCVTKIKSTPSKLTIFYREGRKKSKLTVSTR
;
A
#
# COMPACT_ATOMS: atom_id res chain seq x y z
N MET A 1 -12.73 -19.63 24.17
CA MET A 1 -13.44 -20.63 23.33
C MET A 1 -13.18 -20.27 21.88
N MET A 2 -12.86 -21.27 21.06
CA MET A 2 -12.61 -21.10 19.61
C MET A 2 -13.79 -21.70 18.84
N THR A 3 -14.10 -21.14 17.69
CA THR A 3 -15.18 -21.64 16.82
C THR A 3 -14.80 -21.42 15.36
N LEU A 4 -14.75 -22.51 14.59
CA LEU A 4 -14.64 -22.52 13.13
C LEU A 4 -16.06 -22.54 12.54
N SER A 5 -16.33 -21.68 11.58
CA SER A 5 -17.50 -21.73 10.68
C SER A 5 -16.98 -21.94 9.27
N LEU A 6 -17.24 -23.11 8.70
CA LEU A 6 -16.83 -23.50 7.34
C LEU A 6 -18.08 -23.70 6.49
N LYS A 7 -18.12 -23.05 5.33
CA LYS A 7 -19.20 -23.17 4.36
C LYS A 7 -18.64 -23.34 2.94
N THR A 8 -19.07 -24.40 2.29
CA THR A 8 -18.85 -24.65 0.85
C THR A 8 -20.19 -24.52 0.10
N ALA A 9 -20.22 -24.83 -1.19
CA ALA A 9 -21.46 -24.88 -1.95
C ALA A 9 -22.46 -25.91 -1.38
N ASP A 10 -21.95 -27.10 -0.97
CA ASP A 10 -22.75 -28.25 -0.62
C ASP A 10 -22.76 -28.60 0.88
N PHE A 11 -21.92 -27.95 1.69
CA PHE A 11 -21.71 -28.29 3.10
C PHE A 11 -21.56 -27.05 3.97
N SER A 12 -22.01 -27.15 5.22
CA SER A 12 -21.81 -26.12 6.25
C SER A 12 -21.67 -26.75 7.62
N CYS A 13 -20.64 -26.35 8.37
CA CYS A 13 -20.51 -26.76 9.77
C CYS A 13 -20.05 -25.58 10.66
N LYS A 14 -20.27 -25.78 11.96
CA LYS A 14 -19.72 -24.93 13.02
C LYS A 14 -19.13 -25.85 14.08
N THR A 15 -17.81 -25.78 14.27
CA THR A 15 -17.04 -26.71 15.11
C THR A 15 -15.86 -26.02 15.76
N ASN A 16 -15.20 -26.68 16.70
CA ASN A 16 -13.92 -26.30 17.28
C ASN A 16 -12.85 -27.40 17.14
N GLU A 17 -13.15 -28.43 16.36
CA GLU A 17 -12.33 -29.61 16.15
C GLU A 17 -12.11 -29.88 14.66
N SER A 18 -11.10 -30.66 14.35
CA SER A 18 -10.88 -31.27 13.04
C SER A 18 -12.01 -32.22 12.69
N GLY A 19 -12.26 -32.44 11.39
CA GLY A 19 -13.35 -33.33 10.98
C GLY A 19 -13.37 -33.65 9.49
N GLN A 20 -14.42 -34.35 9.08
CA GLN A 20 -14.64 -34.74 7.69
C GLN A 20 -16.15 -34.76 7.38
N SER A 21 -16.48 -34.40 6.15
CA SER A 21 -17.84 -34.56 5.58
C SER A 21 -17.72 -34.93 4.10
N GLY A 22 -18.09 -36.16 3.77
CA GLY A 22 -17.86 -36.69 2.43
C GLY A 22 -16.38 -36.69 2.07
N ASP A 23 -16.05 -36.09 0.93
CA ASP A 23 -14.68 -35.98 0.42
C ASP A 23 -13.90 -34.80 1.06
N LEU A 24 -14.60 -33.88 1.74
CA LEU A 24 -13.97 -32.71 2.39
C LEU A 24 -13.51 -33.05 3.81
N ARG A 25 -12.21 -32.90 4.06
CA ARG A 25 -11.58 -32.97 5.39
C ARG A 25 -11.07 -31.58 5.80
N TRP A 26 -11.12 -31.28 7.10
CA TRP A 26 -10.49 -30.11 7.68
C TRP A 26 -9.67 -30.49 8.91
N GLU A 27 -8.46 -29.95 8.96
CA GLU A 27 -7.53 -30.10 10.06
C GLU A 27 -7.34 -28.74 10.74
N LEU A 28 -7.81 -28.62 11.98
CA LEU A 28 -7.65 -27.44 12.83
C LEU A 28 -6.66 -27.75 13.94
N VAL A 29 -5.48 -27.11 13.89
CA VAL A 29 -4.43 -27.22 14.91
C VAL A 29 -4.29 -25.89 15.62
N THR A 30 -4.29 -25.91 16.95
CA THR A 30 -4.27 -24.71 17.78
C THR A 30 -3.29 -24.86 18.93
N SER A 31 -2.48 -23.83 19.15
CA SER A 31 -1.63 -23.63 20.32
C SER A 31 -1.75 -22.18 20.81
N GLU A 32 -1.03 -21.81 21.86
CA GLU A 32 -0.96 -20.44 22.35
C GLU A 32 -0.29 -19.49 21.31
N GLU A 33 0.64 -20.03 20.52
CA GLU A 33 1.46 -19.25 19.58
C GLU A 33 1.07 -19.43 18.10
N ARG A 34 0.24 -20.42 17.76
CA ARG A 34 -0.09 -20.71 16.36
C ARG A 34 -1.47 -21.32 16.20
N ILE A 35 -2.16 -20.89 15.16
CA ILE A 35 -3.43 -21.43 14.72
C ILE A 35 -3.30 -21.77 13.23
N SER A 36 -3.54 -23.04 12.86
CA SER A 36 -3.57 -23.43 11.45
C SER A 36 -4.87 -24.16 11.09
N LEU A 37 -5.38 -23.89 9.90
CA LEU A 37 -6.51 -24.57 9.30
C LEU A 37 -6.15 -24.99 7.88
N ARG A 38 -6.20 -26.30 7.63
CA ARG A 38 -6.01 -26.90 6.31
C ARG A 38 -7.27 -27.63 5.90
N LEU A 39 -7.60 -27.54 4.62
CA LEU A 39 -8.65 -28.32 3.98
C LEU A 39 -8.02 -29.29 3.00
N HIS A 40 -8.66 -30.44 2.82
CA HIS A 40 -8.35 -31.39 1.76
C HIS A 40 -9.63 -31.90 1.14
N SER A 41 -9.71 -31.94 -0.18
CA SER A 41 -10.86 -32.52 -0.90
C SER A 41 -10.40 -33.31 -2.11
N GLU A 42 -10.92 -34.56 -2.24
CA GLU A 42 -10.66 -35.41 -3.40
C GLU A 42 -11.41 -34.92 -4.65
N LYS A 43 -12.44 -34.08 -4.49
CA LYS A 43 -13.24 -33.50 -5.56
C LYS A 43 -13.17 -31.98 -5.56
N GLU A 44 -13.43 -31.38 -6.71
CA GLU A 44 -13.56 -29.93 -6.82
C GLU A 44 -14.59 -29.41 -5.81
N THR A 45 -14.15 -28.52 -4.93
CA THR A 45 -14.97 -27.95 -3.85
C THR A 45 -14.96 -26.43 -3.95
N GLU A 46 -16.13 -25.82 -4.00
CA GLU A 46 -16.29 -24.37 -4.01
C GLU A 46 -16.42 -23.83 -2.59
N LEU A 47 -15.54 -22.92 -2.19
CA LEU A 47 -15.59 -22.22 -0.91
C LEU A 47 -16.56 -21.04 -0.97
N ARG A 48 -17.39 -20.91 0.07
CA ARG A 48 -18.31 -19.78 0.24
C ARG A 48 -17.88 -18.87 1.39
N SER A 49 -17.41 -19.44 2.48
CA SER A 49 -16.95 -18.68 3.65
C SER A 49 -16.15 -19.56 4.58
N VAL A 50 -15.03 -19.07 5.08
CA VAL A 50 -14.27 -19.70 6.17
C VAL A 50 -13.94 -18.63 7.21
N VAL A 51 -14.47 -18.81 8.41
CA VAL A 51 -14.35 -17.87 9.53
C VAL A 51 -13.95 -18.62 10.78
N LEU A 52 -12.90 -18.15 11.44
CA LEU A 52 -12.43 -18.66 12.72
C LEU A 52 -12.49 -17.56 13.78
N LYS A 53 -13.24 -17.76 14.84
CA LYS A 53 -13.41 -16.81 15.95
C LYS A 53 -12.85 -17.40 17.24
N PHE A 54 -12.08 -16.62 18.00
CA PHE A 54 -11.56 -17.01 19.30
C PHE A 54 -11.55 -15.84 20.30
N ASN A 55 -11.55 -16.18 21.59
CA ASN A 55 -11.55 -15.20 22.66
C ASN A 55 -10.15 -14.58 22.83
N PHE A 56 -10.11 -13.27 23.01
CA PHE A 56 -8.92 -12.52 23.38
C PHE A 56 -9.31 -11.37 24.33
N PRO A 57 -8.72 -11.28 25.54
CA PRO A 57 -9.08 -10.26 26.51
C PRO A 57 -8.43 -8.92 26.16
N PHE A 58 -9.24 -7.94 25.77
CA PHE A 58 -8.81 -6.55 25.58
C PHE A 58 -8.92 -5.75 26.86
N GLU A 59 -7.90 -4.95 27.17
CA GLU A 59 -7.86 -4.10 28.35
C GLU A 59 -8.15 -2.63 28.01
N ARG A 60 -8.61 -1.85 28.99
CA ARG A 60 -9.05 -0.46 28.80
C ARG A 60 -8.02 0.44 28.09
N HIS A 61 -6.73 0.19 28.31
CA HIS A 61 -5.64 1.04 27.82
C HIS A 61 -4.89 0.43 26.63
N ASP A 62 -5.36 -0.70 26.10
CA ASP A 62 -4.78 -1.30 24.91
C ASP A 62 -4.84 -0.35 23.72
N MET A 63 -3.75 -0.32 22.97
CA MET A 63 -3.66 0.30 21.67
C MET A 63 -3.66 -0.79 20.60
N LEU A 64 -4.56 -0.65 19.65
CA LEU A 64 -4.85 -1.65 18.62
C LEU A 64 -4.42 -1.13 17.26
N TYR A 65 -3.63 -1.91 16.56
CA TYR A 65 -3.26 -1.67 15.17
C TYR A 65 -3.74 -2.82 14.30
N LEU A 66 -4.37 -2.49 13.20
CA LEU A 66 -4.77 -3.44 12.16
C LEU A 66 -4.29 -2.88 10.83
N ASN A 67 -3.42 -3.64 10.17
CA ASN A 67 -2.86 -3.25 8.89
C ASN A 67 -3.98 -3.16 7.84
N GLY A 68 -3.99 -2.07 7.06
CA GLY A 68 -4.96 -1.88 6.00
C GLY A 68 -4.69 -2.75 4.78
N TYR A 69 -5.69 -2.90 3.93
CA TYR A 69 -5.66 -3.76 2.74
C TYR A 69 -4.48 -3.46 1.82
N GLN A 70 -4.28 -2.21 1.48
CA GLN A 70 -3.25 -1.79 0.56
C GLN A 70 -2.39 -0.63 1.10
N SER A 71 -1.39 -0.22 0.33
CA SER A 71 -0.44 0.83 0.70
C SER A 71 -1.11 2.15 1.10
N TRP A 72 -2.18 2.58 0.43
CA TRP A 72 -2.89 3.84 0.72
C TRP A 72 -3.80 3.79 1.95
N THR A 73 -4.18 2.59 2.42
CA THR A 73 -5.17 2.44 3.49
C THR A 73 -4.69 3.06 4.80
N ASP A 74 -5.50 3.95 5.39
CA ASP A 74 -5.25 4.53 6.72
C ASP A 74 -5.06 3.45 7.79
N SER A 75 -3.83 3.31 8.27
CA SER A 75 -3.37 2.28 9.19
C SER A 75 -2.65 2.91 10.37
N ARG A 76 -3.36 3.05 11.48
CA ARG A 76 -2.85 3.68 12.70
C ARG A 76 -3.34 2.96 13.96
N GLU A 77 -2.65 3.17 15.06
CA GLU A 77 -3.14 2.71 16.37
C GLU A 77 -4.43 3.43 16.77
N ARG A 78 -5.36 2.65 17.32
CA ARG A 78 -6.60 3.13 17.94
C ARG A 78 -6.76 2.51 19.31
N GLY A 79 -7.40 3.22 20.25
CA GLY A 79 -7.77 2.63 21.52
C GLY A 79 -8.99 1.69 21.38
N VAL A 80 -9.29 0.93 22.41
CA VAL A 80 -10.39 -0.07 22.46
C VAL A 80 -11.78 0.46 22.10
N LYS A 81 -12.00 1.77 22.13
CA LYS A 81 -13.25 2.42 21.68
C LYS A 81 -13.10 3.09 20.31
N GLY A 82 -12.06 2.72 19.57
CA GLY A 82 -11.80 3.24 18.22
C GLY A 82 -12.92 2.92 17.23
N ARG A 83 -12.99 3.69 16.16
CA ARG A 83 -13.88 3.45 15.00
C ARG A 83 -13.06 3.51 13.72
N MET A 84 -13.49 2.75 12.73
CA MET A 84 -12.98 2.83 11.37
C MET A 84 -14.01 3.53 10.47
N HIS A 85 -13.51 4.20 9.43
CA HIS A 85 -14.37 4.77 8.39
C HIS A 85 -14.83 3.66 7.43
N SER A 86 -16.03 3.86 6.87
CA SER A 86 -16.60 2.95 5.87
C SER A 86 -17.47 3.74 4.89
N LEU A 87 -17.83 3.11 3.77
CA LEU A 87 -18.74 3.67 2.77
C LEU A 87 -20.23 3.60 3.15
N ASP A 88 -20.60 3.05 4.31
CA ASP A 88 -21.99 2.85 4.75
C ASP A 88 -22.82 4.16 4.82
N ARG A 89 -22.15 5.29 4.96
CA ARG A 89 -22.76 6.63 5.02
C ARG A 89 -22.82 7.32 3.66
N VAL A 90 -22.24 6.73 2.63
CA VAL A 90 -22.22 7.29 1.27
C VAL A 90 -23.39 6.67 0.50
N PRO A 91 -24.25 7.49 -0.17
CA PRO A 91 -25.31 6.95 -0.98
C PRO A 91 -24.79 5.94 -2.01
N LYS A 92 -25.43 4.76 -2.11
CA LYS A 92 -25.02 3.65 -2.98
C LYS A 92 -24.77 4.10 -4.43
N ARG A 93 -25.64 4.95 -4.99
CA ARG A 93 -25.48 5.54 -6.33
C ARG A 93 -24.18 6.33 -6.52
N ILE A 94 -23.64 6.93 -5.44
CA ILE A 94 -22.36 7.68 -5.49
C ILE A 94 -21.21 6.68 -5.48
N VAL A 95 -21.29 5.67 -4.61
CA VAL A 95 -20.29 4.58 -4.56
C VAL A 95 -20.18 3.91 -5.92
N GLU A 96 -21.30 3.52 -6.53
CA GLU A 96 -21.34 2.86 -7.84
C GLU A 96 -20.85 3.78 -8.97
N LYS A 97 -21.33 5.05 -9.02
CA LYS A 97 -20.93 6.02 -10.04
C LYS A 97 -19.43 6.26 -10.08
N PHE A 98 -18.78 6.32 -8.93
CA PHE A 98 -17.35 6.62 -8.80
C PHE A 98 -16.51 5.38 -8.45
N SER A 99 -17.10 4.17 -8.44
CA SER A 99 -16.42 2.92 -8.11
C SER A 99 -15.58 3.02 -6.82
N LEU A 100 -16.10 3.72 -5.79
CA LEU A 100 -15.36 4.02 -4.55
C LEU A 100 -15.04 2.78 -3.71
N ASP A 101 -15.78 1.69 -3.92
CA ASP A 101 -15.58 0.40 -3.26
C ASP A 101 -14.39 -0.40 -3.84
N ARG A 102 -13.79 0.07 -4.93
CA ARG A 102 -12.69 -0.62 -5.62
C ARG A 102 -11.32 -0.32 -5.02
N TYR A 103 -11.15 0.86 -4.40
CA TYR A 103 -9.86 1.29 -3.85
C TYR A 103 -9.41 0.52 -2.61
N GLY A 104 -10.34 -0.08 -1.85
CA GLY A 104 -10.03 -0.68 -0.57
C GLY A 104 -10.83 -1.93 -0.26
N ASP A 105 -11.00 -2.15 1.03
CA ASP A 105 -11.56 -3.36 1.64
C ASP A 105 -13.03 -3.23 2.07
N ASN A 106 -13.78 -2.32 1.47
CA ASN A 106 -15.14 -1.96 1.91
C ASN A 106 -16.11 -3.14 2.05
N ARG A 107 -15.90 -4.20 1.29
CA ARG A 107 -16.63 -5.46 1.37
C ARG A 107 -16.51 -6.15 2.75
N PHE A 108 -15.41 -5.91 3.46
CA PHE A 108 -15.11 -6.53 4.75
C PHE A 108 -15.30 -5.59 5.95
N VAL A 109 -15.75 -4.36 5.73
CA VAL A 109 -15.87 -3.36 6.80
C VAL A 109 -16.91 -3.78 7.84
N LEU A 110 -16.54 -3.67 9.12
CA LEU A 110 -17.46 -3.80 10.24
C LEU A 110 -18.13 -2.46 10.53
N TYR A 111 -19.45 -2.45 10.48
CA TYR A 111 -20.27 -1.27 10.74
C TYR A 111 -20.81 -1.27 12.18
N GLY A 112 -21.11 -0.08 12.66
CA GLY A 112 -22.07 0.13 13.73
C GLY A 112 -21.46 0.55 15.05
N ARG A 113 -20.66 -0.24 15.75
CA ARG A 113 -20.24 0.07 17.11
C ARG A 113 -18.76 0.40 17.26
N LYS A 114 -18.44 1.15 18.31
CA LYS A 114 -17.08 1.39 18.75
C LYS A 114 -16.43 0.08 19.18
N GLY A 115 -15.13 -0.05 18.92
CA GLY A 115 -14.35 -1.23 19.28
C GLY A 115 -14.41 -2.38 18.29
N GLN A 116 -15.17 -2.23 17.19
CA GLN A 116 -15.11 -3.13 16.04
C GLN A 116 -14.14 -2.56 15.00
N MET A 117 -13.10 -3.32 14.69
CA MET A 117 -12.04 -2.92 13.76
C MET A 117 -11.60 -4.12 12.94
N HIS A 118 -11.12 -3.88 11.71
CA HIS A 118 -10.58 -4.92 10.85
C HIS A 118 -9.31 -4.45 10.13
N GLY A 119 -8.54 -5.40 9.65
CA GLY A 119 -7.36 -5.21 8.80
C GLY A 119 -7.00 -6.50 8.11
N PHE A 120 -5.87 -6.50 7.41
CA PHE A 120 -5.40 -7.59 6.57
C PHE A 120 -4.00 -8.03 6.97
N SER A 121 -3.72 -9.30 6.79
CA SER A 121 -2.43 -9.95 6.96
C SER A 121 -1.91 -9.97 8.39
N TYR A 122 -1.88 -8.84 9.08
CA TYR A 122 -1.44 -8.77 10.47
C TYR A 122 -2.08 -7.60 11.24
N GLY A 123 -2.08 -7.73 12.54
CA GLY A 123 -2.44 -6.69 13.49
C GLY A 123 -1.79 -6.94 14.84
N TYR A 124 -1.79 -5.94 15.72
CA TYR A 124 -1.28 -6.12 17.07
C TYR A 124 -2.11 -5.42 18.12
N VAL A 125 -1.97 -5.92 19.34
CA VAL A 125 -2.41 -5.26 20.58
C VAL A 125 -1.16 -4.83 21.34
N ARG A 126 -1.04 -3.54 21.67
CA ARG A 126 0.05 -3.00 22.46
C ARG A 126 -0.43 -2.62 23.86
N ARG A 127 0.21 -3.21 24.87
CA ARG A 127 0.06 -2.89 26.30
C ARG A 127 1.33 -2.27 26.82
N SER A 128 1.33 -0.95 27.05
CA SER A 128 2.55 -0.19 27.34
C SER A 128 3.59 -0.32 26.22
N GLU A 129 4.69 -1.02 26.46
CA GLU A 129 5.76 -1.28 25.48
C GLU A 129 5.76 -2.76 24.98
N ALA A 130 4.82 -3.60 25.45
CA ALA A 130 4.70 -4.99 25.03
C ALA A 130 3.66 -5.14 23.92
N TYR A 131 3.99 -5.94 22.91
CA TYR A 131 3.18 -6.23 21.74
C TYR A 131 2.70 -7.67 21.76
N THR A 132 1.44 -7.89 21.38
CA THR A 132 0.91 -9.18 20.94
C THR A 132 0.57 -9.04 19.48
N LEU A 133 1.39 -9.62 18.61
CA LEU A 133 1.21 -9.60 17.16
C LEU A 133 0.42 -10.84 16.72
N PHE A 134 -0.59 -10.63 15.88
CA PHE A 134 -1.34 -11.65 15.14
C PHE A 134 -0.92 -11.54 13.67
N GLY A 135 -0.14 -12.49 13.17
CA GLY A 135 0.43 -12.45 11.82
C GLY A 135 0.05 -13.66 10.99
N SER A 136 -0.56 -13.45 9.84
CA SER A 136 -0.86 -14.51 8.87
C SER A 136 0.37 -14.89 8.06
N LEU A 137 0.63 -16.18 7.94
CA LEU A 137 1.67 -16.76 7.09
C LEU A 137 1.10 -17.36 5.79
N ALA A 138 -0.24 -17.40 5.64
CA ALA A 138 -0.94 -18.02 4.51
C ALA A 138 -1.66 -16.98 3.62
N GLU A 139 -1.01 -15.84 3.35
CA GLU A 139 -1.63 -14.76 2.57
C GLU A 139 -1.76 -15.10 1.08
N GLU A 140 -0.87 -15.93 0.55
CA GLU A 140 -0.89 -16.30 -0.87
C GLU A 140 -2.15 -17.10 -1.24
N SER A 141 -2.62 -18.01 -0.38
CA SER A 141 -3.85 -18.78 -0.63
C SER A 141 -5.14 -17.96 -0.59
N GLY A 142 -5.08 -16.73 -0.12
CA GLY A 142 -6.19 -15.78 0.01
C GLY A 142 -5.87 -14.75 1.07
N PHE A 143 -6.34 -13.52 0.91
CA PHE A 143 -6.14 -12.50 1.94
C PHE A 143 -6.81 -12.91 3.25
N THR A 144 -6.10 -12.77 4.36
CA THR A 144 -6.64 -13.02 5.69
C THR A 144 -7.10 -11.71 6.31
N VAL A 145 -8.40 -11.59 6.56
CA VAL A 145 -9.01 -10.46 7.27
C VAL A 145 -8.99 -10.76 8.76
N LEU A 146 -8.34 -9.89 9.54
CA LEU A 146 -8.38 -9.92 10.99
C LEU A 146 -9.43 -8.92 11.49
N ARG A 147 -10.27 -9.35 12.43
CA ARG A 147 -11.26 -8.49 13.07
C ARG A 147 -11.06 -8.52 14.58
N PHE A 148 -10.98 -7.34 15.19
CA PHE A 148 -10.99 -7.17 16.65
C PHE A 148 -12.35 -6.63 17.08
N ASP A 149 -12.99 -7.31 18.02
CA ASP A 149 -14.18 -6.83 18.70
C ASP A 149 -13.90 -6.72 20.21
N THR A 150 -13.56 -5.51 20.63
CA THR A 150 -13.21 -5.25 22.03
C THR A 150 -14.40 -5.31 22.98
N GLY A 151 -15.63 -5.19 22.48
CA GLY A 151 -16.85 -5.33 23.27
C GLY A 151 -17.19 -6.77 23.57
N GLU A 152 -16.88 -7.68 22.65
CA GLU A 152 -17.07 -9.13 22.78
C GLU A 152 -15.82 -9.84 23.28
N ASN A 153 -14.69 -9.16 23.40
CA ASN A 153 -13.37 -9.75 23.68
C ASN A 153 -13.04 -10.90 22.72
N THR A 154 -13.12 -10.63 21.39
CA THR A 154 -12.86 -11.65 20.38
C THR A 154 -11.98 -11.14 19.24
N VAL A 155 -11.18 -12.06 18.71
CA VAL A 155 -10.48 -11.96 17.42
C VAL A 155 -11.15 -12.90 16.45
N THR A 156 -11.36 -12.44 15.22
CA THR A 156 -11.93 -13.26 14.14
C THR A 156 -11.00 -13.19 12.93
N LEU A 157 -10.72 -14.35 12.35
CA LEU A 157 -10.07 -14.51 11.05
C LEU A 157 -11.14 -14.83 10.02
N GLU A 158 -11.11 -14.17 8.89
CA GLU A 158 -11.96 -14.46 7.73
C GLU A 158 -11.07 -14.58 6.50
N LYS A 159 -11.29 -15.61 5.68
CA LYS A 159 -10.53 -15.79 4.44
C LYS A 159 -11.27 -15.16 3.27
N ASP A 160 -10.57 -14.35 2.48
CA ASP A 160 -11.11 -13.86 1.19
C ASP A 160 -11.01 -14.96 0.13
N CYS A 161 -11.95 -15.90 0.17
CA CYS A 161 -11.99 -17.11 -0.67
C CYS A 161 -13.36 -17.40 -1.27
N MET A 162 -14.31 -16.46 -1.23
CA MET A 162 -15.66 -16.70 -1.76
C MET A 162 -15.61 -16.97 -3.27
N GLY A 163 -16.18 -18.12 -3.67
CA GLY A 163 -16.22 -18.58 -5.06
C GLY A 163 -14.92 -19.23 -5.53
N HIS A 164 -13.94 -19.46 -4.63
CA HIS A 164 -12.72 -20.18 -4.97
C HIS A 164 -12.99 -21.69 -5.05
N HIS A 165 -12.55 -22.31 -6.14
CA HIS A 165 -12.62 -23.76 -6.37
C HIS A 165 -11.25 -24.39 -6.16
N PHE A 166 -11.19 -25.46 -5.37
CA PHE A 166 -9.98 -26.21 -5.12
C PHE A 166 -10.19 -27.73 -5.14
N THR A 167 -9.13 -28.46 -5.42
CA THR A 167 -9.01 -29.92 -5.28
C THR A 167 -7.66 -30.21 -4.62
N GLY A 168 -7.57 -31.25 -3.78
CA GLY A 168 -6.39 -31.53 -2.98
C GLY A 168 -6.30 -30.66 -1.74
N ASP A 169 -5.11 -30.23 -1.38
CA ASP A 169 -4.82 -29.46 -0.16
C ASP A 169 -5.00 -27.97 -0.36
N TYR A 170 -5.63 -27.31 0.61
CA TYR A 170 -5.78 -25.86 0.65
C TYR A 170 -5.51 -25.33 2.06
N THR A 171 -4.46 -24.50 2.23
CA THR A 171 -4.16 -23.86 3.50
C THR A 171 -5.02 -22.61 3.65
N VAL A 172 -6.01 -22.66 4.56
CA VAL A 172 -6.89 -21.52 4.82
C VAL A 172 -6.23 -20.51 5.74
N PHE A 173 -5.81 -20.96 6.92
CA PHE A 173 -5.14 -20.12 7.91
C PHE A 173 -3.84 -20.76 8.37
N ASP A 174 -2.85 -19.93 8.54
CA ASP A 174 -1.64 -20.20 9.30
C ASP A 174 -1.26 -18.90 10.00
N LEU A 175 -1.76 -18.73 11.22
CA LEU A 175 -1.61 -17.51 12.02
C LEU A 175 -0.60 -17.76 13.14
N VAL A 176 0.36 -16.88 13.28
CA VAL A 176 1.26 -16.83 14.45
C VAL A 176 0.81 -15.74 15.42
N ILE A 177 0.97 -16.01 16.71
CA ILE A 177 0.71 -15.07 17.81
C ILE A 177 2.03 -14.87 18.55
N LEU A 178 2.65 -13.71 18.36
CA LEU A 178 3.98 -13.40 18.89
C LEU A 178 3.88 -12.37 20.00
N HIS A 179 4.69 -12.55 21.05
CA HIS A 179 4.73 -11.67 22.22
C HIS A 179 6.14 -11.12 22.42
N GLY A 180 6.29 -9.82 22.69
CA GLY A 180 7.61 -9.22 22.93
C GLY A 180 7.64 -7.72 22.71
N ALA A 181 8.83 -7.16 22.55
CA ALA A 181 9.03 -5.79 22.12
C ALA A 181 8.70 -5.63 20.63
N GLU A 182 8.51 -4.40 20.15
CA GLU A 182 8.13 -4.13 18.75
C GLU A 182 9.07 -4.82 17.75
N ASP A 183 10.38 -4.59 17.88
CA ASP A 183 11.34 -5.14 16.92
C ASP A 183 11.40 -6.67 16.99
N GLU A 184 11.31 -7.26 18.18
CA GLU A 184 11.34 -8.72 18.37
C GLU A 184 10.18 -9.42 17.64
N VAL A 185 8.94 -8.93 17.81
CA VAL A 185 7.77 -9.55 17.19
C VAL A 185 7.76 -9.38 15.67
N PHE A 186 8.23 -8.23 15.15
CA PHE A 186 8.26 -8.02 13.71
C PHE A 186 9.44 -8.70 13.04
N ASP A 187 10.63 -8.76 13.65
CA ASP A 187 11.78 -9.52 13.14
C ASP A 187 11.42 -11.00 13.04
N GLU A 188 10.78 -11.57 14.06
CA GLU A 188 10.34 -12.95 14.04
C GLU A 188 9.23 -13.20 13.01
N TYR A 189 8.25 -12.29 12.89
CA TYR A 189 7.19 -12.42 11.90
C TYR A 189 7.73 -12.45 10.45
N PHE A 190 8.63 -11.52 10.10
CA PHE A 190 9.22 -11.49 8.76
C PHE A 190 10.18 -12.67 8.52
N ARG A 191 10.86 -13.15 9.55
CA ARG A 191 11.64 -14.40 9.48
C ARG A 191 10.76 -15.61 9.16
N LEU A 192 9.61 -15.74 9.83
CA LEU A 192 8.64 -16.81 9.59
C LEU A 192 7.99 -16.73 8.21
N LEU A 193 7.77 -15.53 7.67
CA LEU A 193 7.33 -15.32 6.30
C LEU A 193 8.40 -15.69 5.25
N GLY A 194 9.66 -15.90 5.65
CA GLY A 194 10.77 -16.14 4.73
C GLY A 194 11.18 -14.90 3.92
N VAL A 195 10.79 -13.71 4.36
CA VAL A 195 11.13 -12.44 3.68
C VAL A 195 12.52 -12.01 4.11
N ALA A 196 13.42 -11.88 3.14
CA ALA A 196 14.77 -11.37 3.41
C ALA A 196 14.73 -9.86 3.70
N PRO A 197 15.57 -9.36 4.62
CA PRO A 197 15.68 -7.93 4.89
C PRO A 197 15.96 -7.12 3.62
N ALA A 198 15.34 -5.95 3.51
CA ALA A 198 15.50 -5.06 2.37
C ALA A 198 16.95 -4.61 2.18
N LYS A 199 17.48 -4.78 0.97
CA LYS A 199 18.87 -4.43 0.61
C LYS A 199 19.01 -2.97 0.15
N GLY A 200 17.91 -2.29 -0.17
CA GLY A 200 17.89 -0.92 -0.68
C GLY A 200 18.49 0.06 0.33
N LYS A 201 19.31 1.02 -0.16
CA LYS A 201 19.74 2.18 0.63
C LYS A 201 18.59 3.18 0.76
N ARG A 202 18.66 4.11 1.71
CA ARG A 202 17.79 5.28 1.69
C ARG A 202 18.08 6.09 0.42
N LEU A 203 17.00 6.54 -0.25
CA LEU A 203 17.09 7.41 -1.43
C LEU A 203 16.59 8.81 -1.10
N THR A 204 17.29 9.81 -1.61
CA THR A 204 16.79 11.18 -1.72
C THR A 204 16.34 11.44 -3.15
N GLY A 205 15.35 12.31 -3.36
CA GLY A 205 14.86 12.47 -4.73
C GLY A 205 13.83 13.57 -4.94
N TYR A 206 13.45 13.65 -6.19
CA TYR A 206 12.36 14.47 -6.71
C TYR A 206 11.32 13.60 -7.39
N THR A 207 10.06 14.01 -7.31
CA THR A 207 8.96 13.48 -8.14
C THR A 207 8.06 14.62 -8.61
N SER A 208 7.62 14.59 -9.86
CA SER A 208 6.95 15.73 -10.52
C SER A 208 5.47 15.91 -10.16
N TRP A 209 4.86 15.01 -9.36
CA TRP A 209 3.41 14.98 -9.16
C TRP A 209 2.83 16.22 -8.44
N TYR A 210 3.35 16.57 -7.25
CA TYR A 210 2.67 17.47 -6.30
C TYR A 210 2.80 18.98 -6.58
N ASN A 211 2.93 19.38 -7.84
CA ASN A 211 2.87 20.78 -8.25
C ASN A 211 1.95 20.97 -9.45
N LEU A 212 2.22 20.27 -10.53
CA LEU A 212 1.52 20.39 -11.80
C LEU A 212 0.57 19.22 -12.06
N TYR A 213 0.69 18.13 -11.29
CA TYR A 213 -0.05 16.89 -11.48
C TYR A 213 0.14 16.36 -12.91
N GLU A 214 -0.92 15.97 -13.61
CA GLU A 214 -0.88 15.53 -15.00
C GLU A 214 -0.45 16.63 -16.01
N ASN A 215 -0.29 17.91 -15.58
CA ASN A 215 0.04 19.02 -16.47
C ASN A 215 1.56 19.28 -16.59
N ILE A 216 2.39 18.28 -16.35
CA ILE A 216 3.84 18.36 -16.58
C ILE A 216 4.16 18.47 -18.07
N SER A 217 5.31 19.06 -18.39
CA SER A 217 5.86 19.18 -19.75
C SER A 217 7.38 19.05 -19.71
N GLU A 218 8.01 18.86 -20.87
CA GLU A 218 9.48 18.85 -20.99
C GLU A 218 10.10 20.11 -20.39
N GLU A 219 9.50 21.29 -20.61
CA GLU A 219 9.99 22.56 -20.09
C GLU A 219 9.89 22.62 -18.56
N SER A 220 8.77 22.13 -17.97
CA SER A 220 8.60 22.10 -16.51
C SER A 220 9.59 21.12 -15.85
N ILE A 221 9.79 19.95 -16.44
CA ILE A 221 10.75 18.95 -15.99
C ILE A 221 12.18 19.50 -16.08
N ALA A 222 12.55 20.13 -17.19
CA ALA A 222 13.88 20.73 -17.37
C ALA A 222 14.12 21.89 -16.36
N ALA A 223 13.09 22.69 -16.05
CA ALA A 223 13.17 23.77 -15.07
C ALA A 223 13.42 23.23 -13.64
N ASP A 224 12.71 22.16 -13.25
CA ASP A 224 12.89 21.55 -11.94
C ASP A 224 14.23 20.80 -11.85
N LEU A 225 14.63 20.10 -12.91
CA LEU A 225 15.95 19.45 -13.00
C LEU A 225 17.09 20.47 -12.85
N LYS A 226 16.99 21.60 -13.53
CA LYS A 226 17.96 22.71 -13.41
C LYS A 226 18.01 23.29 -11.98
N GLY A 227 16.91 23.25 -11.25
CA GLY A 227 16.85 23.71 -9.86
C GLY A 227 17.81 22.96 -8.93
N PHE A 228 18.15 21.71 -9.24
CA PHE A 228 19.14 20.92 -8.49
C PHE A 228 20.59 21.21 -8.86
N ALA A 229 20.89 21.82 -10.01
CA ALA A 229 22.25 22.06 -10.48
C ALA A 229 23.12 22.93 -9.53
N GLY A 230 22.48 23.72 -8.64
CA GLY A 230 23.17 24.50 -7.62
C GLY A 230 23.17 23.88 -6.22
N SER A 231 22.63 22.69 -6.05
CA SER A 231 22.55 22.00 -4.76
C SER A 231 23.93 21.48 -4.32
N LYS A 232 24.23 21.58 -3.02
CA LYS A 232 25.50 21.06 -2.46
C LYS A 232 25.58 19.53 -2.61
N THR A 233 24.45 18.85 -2.52
CA THR A 233 24.30 17.41 -2.71
C THR A 233 23.20 17.20 -3.73
N LEU A 234 23.50 16.47 -4.81
CA LEU A 234 22.47 16.05 -5.76
C LEU A 234 21.63 14.94 -5.11
N PRO A 235 20.30 14.92 -5.32
CA PRO A 235 19.49 13.79 -4.91
C PRO A 235 19.86 12.54 -5.73
N ASP A 236 19.57 11.36 -5.16
CA ASP A 236 19.83 10.10 -5.83
C ASP A 236 18.96 9.91 -7.09
N VAL A 237 17.70 10.37 -7.05
CA VAL A 237 16.67 10.09 -8.06
C VAL A 237 15.96 11.35 -8.50
N PHE A 238 15.70 11.44 -9.80
CA PHE A 238 14.73 12.38 -10.37
C PHE A 238 13.65 11.54 -11.10
N GLN A 239 12.42 11.52 -10.55
CA GLN A 239 11.32 10.73 -11.06
C GLN A 239 10.31 11.61 -11.79
N ILE A 240 9.94 11.21 -13.01
CA ILE A 240 8.81 11.77 -13.76
C ILE A 240 7.57 10.94 -13.41
N ASP A 241 6.53 11.59 -12.90
CA ASP A 241 5.27 10.97 -12.50
C ASP A 241 4.26 10.97 -13.66
N ASP A 242 2.99 10.63 -13.41
CA ASP A 242 1.86 10.61 -14.36
C ASP A 242 1.76 11.95 -15.14
N GLY A 243 1.45 11.87 -16.43
CA GLY A 243 1.19 13.02 -17.30
C GLY A 243 2.11 13.16 -18.50
N TYR A 244 2.99 12.20 -18.78
CA TYR A 244 3.83 12.17 -19.98
C TYR A 244 3.18 11.38 -21.14
N GLU A 245 2.41 10.36 -20.80
CA GLU A 245 1.72 9.48 -21.75
C GLU A 245 0.42 10.11 -22.29
N ASN A 246 -0.04 9.59 -23.42
CA ASN A 246 -1.29 10.01 -24.05
C ASN A 246 -2.52 9.73 -23.16
N ALA A 247 -2.55 8.55 -22.56
CA ALA A 247 -3.52 8.12 -21.56
C ALA A 247 -2.94 6.92 -20.81
N VAL A 248 -3.39 6.71 -19.56
CA VAL A 248 -2.98 5.55 -18.78
C VAL A 248 -3.33 4.24 -19.50
N GLY A 249 -2.31 3.42 -19.74
CA GLY A 249 -2.36 2.25 -20.60
C GLY A 249 -1.61 2.41 -21.93
N ASP A 250 -1.50 3.62 -22.47
CA ASP A 250 -0.79 3.94 -23.73
C ASP A 250 0.69 4.29 -23.46
N TRP A 251 1.41 3.45 -22.72
CA TRP A 251 2.72 3.76 -22.10
C TRP A 251 3.83 4.17 -23.06
N LEU A 252 3.73 3.78 -24.32
CA LEU A 252 4.73 4.06 -25.35
C LEU A 252 4.30 5.19 -26.31
N VAL A 253 3.15 5.83 -26.05
CA VAL A 253 2.62 6.95 -26.80
C VAL A 253 2.65 8.22 -25.95
N MET A 254 3.59 9.12 -26.26
CA MET A 254 3.74 10.38 -25.54
C MET A 254 2.65 11.37 -25.96
N ASN A 255 2.26 12.24 -25.03
CA ASN A 255 1.41 13.38 -25.37
C ASN A 255 2.23 14.52 -26.01
N GLU A 256 1.54 15.56 -26.51
CA GLU A 256 2.16 16.70 -27.20
C GLU A 256 3.14 17.54 -26.34
N ARG A 257 3.09 17.39 -25.02
CA ARG A 257 3.97 18.12 -24.08
C ARG A 257 5.33 17.44 -23.92
N PHE A 258 5.52 16.24 -24.49
CA PHE A 258 6.78 15.49 -24.51
C PHE A 258 7.19 15.12 -25.96
N PRO A 259 7.41 16.13 -26.83
CA PRO A 259 7.69 15.90 -28.26
C PRO A 259 9.02 15.18 -28.52
N HIS A 260 10.02 15.27 -27.61
CA HIS A 260 11.30 14.57 -27.76
C HIS A 260 11.30 13.19 -27.09
N GLY A 261 10.23 12.88 -26.33
CA GLY A 261 9.99 11.57 -25.74
C GLY A 261 10.77 11.29 -24.44
N MET A 262 10.44 10.17 -23.81
CA MET A 262 10.91 9.86 -22.47
C MET A 262 12.37 9.38 -22.43
N LYS A 263 12.93 8.96 -23.56
CA LYS A 263 14.38 8.68 -23.64
C LYS A 263 15.21 9.94 -23.47
N ASP A 264 14.85 11.03 -24.14
CA ASP A 264 15.53 12.31 -24.03
C ASP A 264 15.47 12.86 -22.58
N ALA A 265 14.31 12.79 -21.94
CA ALA A 265 14.15 13.17 -20.54
C ALA A 265 15.04 12.32 -19.61
N ALA A 266 15.14 11.01 -19.83
CA ALA A 266 16.03 10.14 -19.05
C ALA A 266 17.51 10.47 -19.27
N ASP A 267 17.90 10.81 -20.50
CA ASP A 267 19.27 11.21 -20.84
C ASP A 267 19.64 12.51 -20.10
N GLN A 268 18.78 13.53 -20.11
CA GLN A 268 18.98 14.80 -19.39
C GLN A 268 19.13 14.56 -17.86
N ILE A 269 18.33 13.67 -17.27
CA ILE A 269 18.43 13.34 -15.83
C ILE A 269 19.79 12.68 -15.54
N ARG A 270 20.24 11.76 -16.37
CA ARG A 270 21.56 11.10 -16.23
C ARG A 270 22.71 12.09 -16.38
N GLU A 271 22.64 12.98 -17.37
CA GLU A 271 23.64 14.04 -17.57
C GLU A 271 23.72 14.98 -16.38
N ALA A 272 22.61 15.24 -15.71
CA ALA A 272 22.57 15.99 -14.44
C ALA A 272 23.12 15.20 -13.23
N GLY A 273 23.50 13.92 -13.40
CA GLY A 273 24.13 13.08 -12.37
C GLY A 273 23.15 12.35 -11.46
N MET A 274 21.87 12.27 -11.83
CA MET A 274 20.82 11.60 -11.05
C MET A 274 20.32 10.33 -11.74
N MET A 275 19.71 9.44 -10.98
CA MET A 275 19.05 8.23 -11.49
C MET A 275 17.67 8.59 -12.07
N PRO A 276 17.37 8.28 -13.34
CA PRO A 276 16.05 8.51 -13.89
C PRO A 276 15.03 7.54 -13.32
N GLY A 277 13.91 8.08 -12.82
CA GLY A 277 12.72 7.36 -12.37
C GLY A 277 11.50 7.71 -13.22
N ILE A 278 10.58 6.75 -13.38
CA ILE A 278 9.35 6.92 -14.13
C ILE A 278 8.17 6.26 -13.43
N TRP A 279 6.99 6.84 -13.60
CA TRP A 279 5.73 6.30 -13.11
C TRP A 279 5.04 5.45 -14.20
N LEU A 280 4.41 4.36 -13.78
CA LEU A 280 3.57 3.48 -14.60
C LEU A 280 2.44 2.92 -13.73
N ALA A 281 1.26 2.67 -14.32
CA ALA A 281 0.17 1.90 -13.72
C ALA A 281 -0.09 0.63 -14.54
N PRO A 282 0.78 -0.39 -14.47
CA PRO A 282 0.88 -1.46 -15.47
C PRO A 282 -0.34 -2.36 -15.55
N PHE A 283 -1.20 -2.38 -14.53
CA PHE A 283 -2.43 -3.19 -14.49
C PHE A 283 -3.71 -2.39 -14.73
N ALA A 284 -3.59 -1.09 -15.04
CA ALA A 284 -4.71 -0.19 -15.28
C ALA A 284 -4.72 0.29 -16.74
N ALA A 285 -5.92 0.45 -17.31
CA ALA A 285 -6.12 1.09 -18.60
C ALA A 285 -7.28 2.09 -18.54
N GLU A 286 -6.99 3.35 -18.83
CA GLU A 286 -7.97 4.42 -18.84
C GLU A 286 -9.01 4.21 -19.94
N LYS A 287 -10.28 4.49 -19.66
CA LYS A 287 -11.39 4.26 -20.61
C LYS A 287 -11.21 4.92 -21.96
N LYS A 288 -10.52 6.07 -22.02
CA LYS A 288 -10.27 6.81 -23.28
C LYS A 288 -9.00 6.36 -24.01
N SER A 289 -8.15 5.48 -23.42
CA SER A 289 -6.90 5.03 -24.01
C SER A 289 -7.10 4.34 -25.37
N ILE A 290 -6.06 4.33 -26.18
CA ILE A 290 -5.98 3.56 -27.42
C ILE A 290 -6.09 2.07 -27.09
N LEU A 291 -5.39 1.62 -26.03
CA LEU A 291 -5.40 0.24 -25.56
C LEU A 291 -6.83 -0.27 -25.34
N VAL A 292 -7.67 0.46 -24.62
CA VAL A 292 -9.06 0.04 -24.35
C VAL A 292 -9.90 -0.04 -25.61
N LYS A 293 -9.66 0.83 -26.60
CA LYS A 293 -10.41 0.88 -27.87
C LYS A 293 -10.01 -0.27 -28.80
N GLU A 294 -8.71 -0.56 -28.89
CA GLU A 294 -8.16 -1.53 -29.84
C GLU A 294 -8.14 -2.95 -29.28
N HIS A 295 -8.00 -3.10 -27.93
CA HIS A 295 -7.87 -4.38 -27.24
C HIS A 295 -8.88 -4.54 -26.08
N PRO A 296 -10.20 -4.46 -26.34
CA PRO A 296 -11.21 -4.62 -25.30
C PRO A 296 -11.24 -6.04 -24.69
N ASP A 297 -10.62 -7.01 -25.32
CA ASP A 297 -10.43 -8.39 -24.87
C ASP A 297 -9.28 -8.56 -23.86
N TRP A 298 -8.42 -7.55 -23.70
CA TRP A 298 -7.38 -7.53 -22.69
C TRP A 298 -7.89 -7.15 -21.29
N LEU A 299 -9.11 -6.62 -21.22
CA LEU A 299 -9.70 -6.11 -19.98
C LEU A 299 -10.20 -7.24 -19.09
N LEU A 300 -9.93 -7.10 -17.80
CA LEU A 300 -10.55 -7.95 -16.78
C LEU A 300 -12.07 -7.82 -16.86
N ARG A 301 -12.79 -8.96 -16.85
CA ARG A 301 -14.25 -9.00 -16.99
C ARG A 301 -14.93 -9.55 -15.77
N ASN A 302 -16.03 -8.89 -15.37
CA ASN A 302 -16.91 -9.34 -14.31
C ASN A 302 -17.75 -10.58 -14.72
N GLU A 303 -18.56 -11.08 -13.81
CA GLU A 303 -19.42 -12.25 -14.02
C GLU A 303 -20.44 -12.09 -15.17
N ASN A 304 -20.76 -10.85 -15.54
CA ASN A 304 -21.66 -10.52 -16.66
C ASN A 304 -20.91 -10.38 -17.99
N GLY A 305 -19.59 -10.58 -18.02
CA GLY A 305 -18.76 -10.40 -19.19
C GLY A 305 -18.43 -8.94 -19.52
N GLU A 306 -18.78 -7.99 -18.64
CA GLU A 306 -18.48 -6.57 -18.83
C GLU A 306 -17.08 -6.21 -18.30
N PRO A 307 -16.38 -5.22 -18.87
CA PRO A 307 -15.11 -4.74 -18.33
C PRO A 307 -15.23 -4.32 -16.87
N GLN A 308 -14.31 -4.82 -16.03
CA GLN A 308 -14.32 -4.56 -14.58
C GLN A 308 -13.75 -3.17 -14.27
N PRO A 309 -14.56 -2.22 -13.76
CA PRO A 309 -14.06 -0.91 -13.34
C PRO A 309 -13.08 -1.03 -12.17
N GLY A 310 -11.97 -0.28 -12.23
CA GLY A 310 -10.95 -0.24 -11.19
C GLY A 310 -11.05 0.97 -10.27
N GLY A 311 -11.65 2.07 -10.75
CA GLY A 311 -11.79 3.32 -9.98
C GLY A 311 -12.26 4.47 -10.84
N CYS A 312 -12.25 5.69 -10.26
CA CYS A 312 -12.71 6.91 -10.91
C CYS A 312 -11.59 7.88 -11.32
N ASN A 313 -10.32 7.51 -11.11
CA ASN A 313 -9.19 8.33 -11.55
C ASN A 313 -9.24 8.51 -13.07
N TRP A 314 -8.68 9.61 -13.56
CA TRP A 314 -8.71 10.00 -14.98
C TRP A 314 -10.16 10.06 -15.50
N SER A 315 -10.45 9.42 -16.62
CA SER A 315 -11.83 9.24 -17.13
C SER A 315 -12.56 8.02 -16.57
N GLY A 316 -12.01 7.39 -15.50
CA GLY A 316 -12.28 6.05 -15.04
C GLY A 316 -11.41 5.05 -15.79
N PHE A 317 -11.09 3.91 -15.16
CA PHE A 317 -10.21 2.90 -15.74
C PHE A 317 -10.73 1.49 -15.50
N TYR A 318 -10.17 0.54 -16.23
CA TYR A 318 -10.39 -0.90 -16.11
C TYR A 318 -9.12 -1.61 -15.68
N GLY A 319 -9.26 -2.77 -15.02
CA GLY A 319 -8.15 -3.68 -14.79
C GLY A 319 -7.80 -4.48 -16.04
N LEU A 320 -6.51 -4.80 -16.22
CA LEU A 320 -6.02 -5.70 -17.27
C LEU A 320 -6.02 -7.17 -16.77
N ASP A 321 -6.32 -8.12 -17.67
CA ASP A 321 -6.20 -9.55 -17.37
C ASP A 321 -4.75 -10.00 -17.51
N ILE A 322 -4.03 -10.12 -16.39
CA ILE A 322 -2.63 -10.53 -16.34
C ILE A 322 -2.37 -11.98 -16.81
N TYR A 323 -3.42 -12.77 -17.07
CA TYR A 323 -3.31 -14.13 -17.62
C TYR A 323 -3.51 -14.17 -19.13
N ASN A 324 -3.96 -13.06 -19.74
CA ASN A 324 -3.98 -12.93 -21.18
C ASN A 324 -2.53 -12.85 -21.72
N PRO A 325 -2.11 -13.76 -22.62
CA PRO A 325 -0.74 -13.77 -23.14
C PRO A 325 -0.37 -12.50 -23.92
N GLU A 326 -1.33 -11.84 -24.56
CA GLU A 326 -1.11 -10.59 -25.29
C GLU A 326 -0.87 -9.42 -24.33
N VAL A 327 -1.59 -9.36 -23.19
CA VAL A 327 -1.31 -8.40 -22.12
C VAL A 327 0.10 -8.58 -21.56
N ARG A 328 0.54 -9.82 -21.35
CA ARG A 328 1.91 -10.12 -20.89
C ARG A 328 2.96 -9.71 -21.93
N ALA A 329 2.70 -9.95 -23.21
CA ALA A 329 3.59 -9.53 -24.28
C ALA A 329 3.69 -8.00 -24.37
N TYR A 330 2.58 -7.30 -24.29
CA TYR A 330 2.53 -5.83 -24.24
C TYR A 330 3.30 -5.27 -23.03
N LEU A 331 3.02 -5.78 -21.82
CA LEU A 331 3.76 -5.34 -20.62
C LEU A 331 5.27 -5.59 -20.77
N LYS A 332 5.65 -6.73 -21.36
CA LYS A 332 7.07 -7.01 -21.64
C LYS A 332 7.68 -5.96 -22.58
N GLU A 333 7.00 -5.61 -23.65
CA GLU A 333 7.45 -4.55 -24.57
C GLU A 333 7.60 -3.20 -23.85
N VAL A 334 6.61 -2.81 -23.03
CA VAL A 334 6.66 -1.58 -22.21
C VAL A 334 7.88 -1.58 -21.30
N PHE A 335 8.10 -2.65 -20.53
CA PHE A 335 9.22 -2.71 -19.58
C PHE A 335 10.58 -2.79 -20.30
N ASP A 336 10.69 -3.55 -21.38
CA ASP A 336 11.91 -3.59 -22.18
C ASP A 336 12.25 -2.19 -22.73
N THR A 337 11.27 -1.47 -23.28
CA THR A 337 11.45 -0.09 -23.77
C THR A 337 11.85 0.87 -22.64
N VAL A 338 11.11 0.87 -21.54
CA VAL A 338 11.34 1.80 -20.42
C VAL A 338 12.70 1.56 -19.74
N VAL A 339 13.05 0.29 -19.49
CA VAL A 339 14.25 -0.05 -18.72
C VAL A 339 15.50 -0.09 -19.60
N ARG A 340 15.41 -0.67 -20.83
CA ARG A 340 16.57 -0.90 -21.68
C ARG A 340 16.78 0.24 -22.68
N ASP A 341 15.71 0.64 -23.39
CA ASP A 341 15.85 1.61 -24.48
C ASP A 341 15.87 3.04 -23.97
N TRP A 342 14.97 3.40 -23.02
CA TRP A 342 14.96 4.71 -22.39
C TRP A 342 15.95 4.82 -21.22
N GLY A 343 16.23 3.69 -20.54
CA GLY A 343 17.24 3.59 -19.48
C GLY A 343 16.80 4.07 -18.10
N TYR A 344 15.51 4.04 -17.81
CA TYR A 344 15.01 4.28 -16.45
C TYR A 344 15.46 3.18 -15.49
N LYS A 345 15.76 3.55 -14.25
CA LYS A 345 16.31 2.65 -13.21
C LYS A 345 15.44 2.54 -11.97
N LEU A 346 14.54 3.50 -11.72
CA LEU A 346 13.49 3.41 -10.71
C LEU A 346 12.13 3.42 -11.41
N LEU A 347 11.32 2.42 -11.13
CA LEU A 347 9.95 2.28 -11.63
C LEU A 347 8.98 2.46 -10.45
N LYS A 348 8.26 3.58 -10.40
CA LYS A 348 7.10 3.73 -9.52
C LYS A 348 5.92 3.04 -10.18
N LEU A 349 5.55 1.87 -9.67
CA LEU A 349 4.47 1.05 -10.18
C LEU A 349 3.23 1.24 -9.31
N ASP A 350 2.21 1.86 -9.89
CA ASP A 350 1.04 2.34 -9.16
C ASP A 350 -0.26 1.62 -9.56
N PHE A 351 -1.33 1.82 -8.77
CA PHE A 351 -2.63 1.18 -8.97
C PHE A 351 -2.56 -0.35 -9.11
N LEU A 352 -1.59 -0.98 -8.46
CA LEU A 352 -1.30 -2.41 -8.62
C LEU A 352 -2.46 -3.31 -8.17
N TYR A 353 -3.34 -2.84 -7.27
CA TYR A 353 -4.55 -3.57 -6.88
C TYR A 353 -5.49 -3.86 -8.06
N ALA A 354 -5.33 -3.15 -9.18
CA ALA A 354 -6.18 -3.35 -10.38
C ALA A 354 -6.07 -4.75 -10.97
N ALA A 355 -4.97 -5.48 -10.73
CA ALA A 355 -4.83 -6.88 -11.14
C ALA A 355 -5.81 -7.81 -10.41
N CYS A 356 -6.12 -7.53 -9.14
CA CYS A 356 -6.89 -8.41 -8.27
C CYS A 356 -8.25 -7.85 -7.82
N LEU A 357 -8.91 -7.06 -8.68
CA LEU A 357 -10.24 -6.50 -8.41
C LEU A 357 -11.29 -7.58 -8.15
N ILE A 358 -11.17 -8.72 -8.81
CA ILE A 358 -12.04 -9.88 -8.70
C ILE A 358 -11.20 -11.17 -8.65
N PRO A 359 -11.71 -12.24 -8.02
CA PRO A 359 -11.08 -13.56 -8.09
C PRO A 359 -11.28 -14.19 -9.48
N ARG A 360 -10.53 -15.23 -9.75
CA ARG A 360 -10.82 -16.20 -10.82
C ARG A 360 -11.48 -17.45 -10.21
N ARG A 361 -12.01 -18.36 -11.05
CA ARG A 361 -12.64 -19.59 -10.56
C ARG A 361 -11.67 -20.42 -9.70
N ASP A 362 -10.44 -20.58 -10.17
CA ASP A 362 -9.39 -21.43 -9.62
C ASP A 362 -8.33 -20.65 -8.82
N LYS A 363 -8.50 -19.31 -8.68
CA LYS A 363 -7.56 -18.45 -7.97
C LYS A 363 -8.27 -17.39 -7.15
N THR A 364 -7.86 -17.25 -5.90
CA THR A 364 -8.28 -16.14 -5.05
C THR A 364 -7.71 -14.83 -5.54
N ARG A 365 -8.25 -13.69 -5.07
CA ARG A 365 -7.68 -12.37 -5.38
C ARG A 365 -6.22 -12.24 -4.93
N ALA A 366 -5.86 -12.89 -3.82
CA ALA A 366 -4.48 -12.88 -3.33
C ALA A 366 -3.55 -13.63 -4.29
N GLU A 367 -3.89 -14.85 -4.71
CA GLU A 367 -3.11 -15.61 -5.68
C GLU A 367 -2.88 -14.83 -6.98
N VAL A 368 -3.93 -14.16 -7.48
CA VAL A 368 -3.81 -13.27 -8.65
C VAL A 368 -2.81 -12.13 -8.39
N MET A 369 -2.85 -11.52 -7.19
CA MET A 369 -1.94 -10.42 -6.87
C MET A 369 -0.50 -10.88 -6.70
N TYR A 370 -0.27 -12.05 -6.07
CA TYR A 370 1.07 -12.65 -5.97
C TYR A 370 1.64 -12.97 -7.35
N ASP A 371 0.84 -13.53 -8.27
CA ASP A 371 1.25 -13.76 -9.66
C ASP A 371 1.57 -12.45 -10.38
N GLY A 372 0.76 -11.42 -10.18
CA GLY A 372 1.00 -10.08 -10.74
C GLY A 372 2.31 -9.47 -10.24
N MET A 373 2.60 -9.58 -8.94
CA MET A 373 3.84 -9.05 -8.38
C MET A 373 5.09 -9.81 -8.88
N ARG A 374 5.01 -11.14 -9.01
CA ARG A 374 6.08 -11.95 -9.61
C ARG A 374 6.33 -11.54 -11.07
N LEU A 375 5.27 -11.36 -11.86
CA LEU A 375 5.35 -10.88 -13.23
C LEU A 375 6.08 -9.53 -13.31
N LEU A 376 5.70 -8.56 -12.47
CA LEU A 376 6.35 -7.25 -12.48
C LEU A 376 7.83 -7.33 -12.10
N ARG A 377 8.20 -8.16 -11.11
CA ARG A 377 9.61 -8.34 -10.75
C ARG A 377 10.42 -8.97 -11.89
N GLU A 378 9.85 -9.96 -12.57
CA GLU A 378 10.47 -10.57 -13.76
C GLU A 378 10.69 -9.53 -14.87
N LEU A 379 9.67 -8.75 -15.19
CA LEU A 379 9.73 -7.73 -16.24
C LEU A 379 10.70 -6.58 -15.91
N ALA A 380 10.73 -6.13 -14.68
CA ALA A 380 11.61 -5.05 -14.22
C ALA A 380 13.10 -5.46 -14.19
N GLY A 381 13.40 -6.77 -14.07
CA GLY A 381 14.79 -7.25 -13.97
C GLY A 381 15.52 -6.60 -12.78
N ASP A 382 16.64 -5.91 -13.06
CA ASP A 382 17.45 -5.24 -12.04
C ASP A 382 17.00 -3.79 -11.72
N ALA A 383 15.95 -3.28 -12.38
CA ALA A 383 15.42 -1.96 -12.05
C ALA A 383 14.77 -1.97 -10.66
N LEU A 384 14.92 -0.86 -9.95
CA LEU A 384 14.29 -0.68 -8.64
C LEU A 384 12.78 -0.51 -8.80
N ILE A 385 12.00 -1.22 -8.01
CA ILE A 385 10.54 -1.07 -7.96
C ILE A 385 10.14 -0.32 -6.71
N LEU A 386 9.40 0.79 -6.90
CA LEU A 386 8.65 1.48 -5.86
C LEU A 386 7.17 1.12 -6.06
N GLY A 387 6.65 0.22 -5.23
CA GLY A 387 5.25 -0.21 -5.28
C GLY A 387 4.31 0.83 -4.69
N CYS A 388 3.18 1.08 -5.37
CA CYS A 388 2.14 2.00 -4.92
C CYS A 388 0.76 1.42 -5.26
N GLY A 389 -0.29 1.77 -4.49
CA GLY A 389 -1.62 1.19 -4.69
C GLY A 389 -1.62 -0.34 -4.66
N VAL A 390 -0.80 -0.96 -3.82
CA VAL A 390 -0.58 -2.41 -3.79
C VAL A 390 -1.09 -3.03 -2.50
N PRO A 391 -1.86 -4.15 -2.54
CA PRO A 391 -2.06 -5.01 -1.38
C PRO A 391 -0.70 -5.42 -0.80
N LEU A 392 -0.49 -5.22 0.52
CA LEU A 392 0.87 -5.18 1.06
C LEU A 392 1.58 -6.54 1.09
N ALA A 393 0.90 -7.61 1.52
CA ALA A 393 1.54 -8.92 1.67
C ALA A 393 2.16 -9.46 0.37
N PRO A 394 1.51 -9.39 -0.81
CA PRO A 394 2.09 -9.81 -2.08
C PRO A 394 3.33 -9.02 -2.51
N ALA A 395 3.55 -7.84 -1.93
CA ALA A 395 4.71 -6.99 -2.23
C ALA A 395 5.92 -7.27 -1.31
N PHE A 396 5.75 -8.01 -0.20
CA PHE A 396 6.83 -8.32 0.75
C PHE A 396 7.99 -9.06 0.06
N GLY A 397 9.18 -8.45 0.11
CA GLY A 397 10.38 -9.00 -0.50
C GLY A 397 10.42 -9.00 -2.03
N VAL A 398 9.39 -8.46 -2.71
CA VAL A 398 9.31 -8.35 -4.17
C VAL A 398 9.68 -6.94 -4.64
N VAL A 399 9.23 -5.91 -3.94
CA VAL A 399 9.55 -4.52 -4.25
C VAL A 399 10.72 -4.02 -3.40
N ASP A 400 11.51 -3.08 -3.94
CA ASP A 400 12.64 -2.48 -3.24
C ASP A 400 12.18 -1.37 -2.29
N TYR A 401 11.18 -0.60 -2.72
CA TYR A 401 10.53 0.49 -2.00
C TYR A 401 9.03 0.34 -2.12
N CYS A 402 8.28 0.81 -1.12
CA CYS A 402 6.82 0.80 -1.18
C CYS A 402 6.23 2.02 -0.50
N ARG A 403 5.25 2.65 -1.16
CA ARG A 403 4.37 3.63 -0.56
C ARG A 403 3.67 2.99 0.66
N ILE A 404 3.60 3.71 1.76
CA ILE A 404 3.03 3.23 3.02
C ILE A 404 1.87 4.08 3.53
N GLY A 405 1.44 5.07 2.78
CA GLY A 405 0.31 5.96 3.06
C GLY A 405 -0.44 6.35 1.82
N CYS A 406 -1.62 6.95 2.01
CA CYS A 406 -2.32 7.64 0.94
C CYS A 406 -1.49 8.84 0.44
N ASP A 407 -1.86 9.40 -0.70
CA ASP A 407 -1.24 10.60 -1.20
C ASP A 407 -1.36 11.75 -0.20
N MET A 408 -0.29 12.54 -0.07
CA MET A 408 -0.36 13.81 0.61
C MET A 408 -1.25 14.79 -0.18
N THR A 409 -1.68 15.85 0.43
CA THR A 409 -2.45 16.91 -0.20
C THR A 409 -1.82 18.26 0.08
N LEU A 410 -2.14 19.27 -0.73
CA LEU A 410 -1.64 20.63 -0.51
C LEU A 410 -2.22 21.30 0.76
N ASN A 411 -3.08 20.59 1.49
CA ASN A 411 -3.62 20.98 2.79
C ASN A 411 -3.44 19.86 3.81
N TRP A 412 -3.58 20.16 5.11
CA TRP A 412 -3.30 19.21 6.18
C TRP A 412 -4.26 18.03 6.30
N LEU A 413 -5.55 18.26 6.05
CA LEU A 413 -6.58 17.25 6.30
C LEU A 413 -7.17 16.61 5.04
N GLY A 414 -6.74 17.02 3.86
CA GLY A 414 -7.43 16.69 2.61
C GLY A 414 -8.77 17.44 2.48
N ASP A 415 -9.47 17.21 1.40
CA ASP A 415 -10.74 17.86 1.13
C ASP A 415 -11.85 17.37 2.06
N ALA A 416 -12.60 18.31 2.65
CA ALA A 416 -13.56 17.99 3.69
C ALA A 416 -14.68 17.05 3.22
N TYR A 417 -15.12 17.17 1.96
CA TYR A 417 -16.15 16.32 1.38
C TYR A 417 -15.70 14.87 1.12
N MET A 418 -14.39 14.65 0.93
CA MET A 418 -13.84 13.33 0.68
C MET A 418 -13.57 12.52 1.97
N ARG A 419 -13.35 13.19 3.10
CA ARG A 419 -12.96 12.55 4.37
C ARG A 419 -13.86 11.39 4.83
N PRO A 420 -15.19 11.44 4.65
CA PRO A 420 -16.09 10.36 5.05
C PRO A 420 -16.20 9.23 4.02
N LEU A 421 -15.54 9.32 2.85
CA LEU A 421 -15.79 8.40 1.74
C LEU A 421 -15.17 7.02 2.00
N HIS A 422 -13.87 6.94 2.25
CA HIS A 422 -13.17 5.67 2.49
C HIS A 422 -11.82 5.88 3.18
N ARG A 423 -11.09 4.79 3.49
CA ARG A 423 -9.82 4.82 4.23
C ARG A 423 -8.61 5.20 3.36
N GLU A 424 -8.74 5.19 2.06
CA GLU A 424 -7.70 5.47 1.08
C GLU A 424 -7.74 6.93 0.56
N VAL A 425 -8.56 7.77 1.16
CA VAL A 425 -8.70 9.20 0.77
C VAL A 425 -7.40 9.96 1.03
N PRO A 426 -6.87 10.71 0.03
CA PRO A 426 -5.68 11.52 0.17
C PRO A 426 -5.75 12.50 1.34
N SER A 427 -4.71 12.56 2.15
CA SER A 427 -4.62 13.45 3.32
C SER A 427 -3.19 13.48 3.88
N THR A 428 -2.59 14.67 3.94
CA THR A 428 -1.23 14.85 4.50
C THR A 428 -1.10 14.32 5.94
N ARG A 429 -2.12 14.58 6.78
CA ARG A 429 -2.10 14.03 8.15
C ARG A 429 -2.18 12.50 8.17
N ASN A 430 -2.96 11.88 7.29
CA ASN A 430 -3.10 10.42 7.27
C ASN A 430 -1.83 9.75 6.77
N THR A 431 -1.20 10.29 5.73
CA THR A 431 0.09 9.75 5.25
C THR A 431 1.18 9.89 6.30
N LEU A 432 1.28 11.05 6.96
CA LEU A 432 2.21 11.24 8.08
C LEU A 432 1.99 10.21 9.21
N LEU A 433 0.73 9.96 9.58
CA LEU A 433 0.42 8.95 10.61
C LEU A 433 0.78 7.54 10.14
N ASN A 434 0.48 7.19 8.89
CA ASN A 434 0.88 5.91 8.30
C ASN A 434 2.40 5.73 8.31
N THR A 435 3.15 6.79 7.99
CA THR A 435 4.62 6.77 8.02
C THR A 435 5.15 6.33 9.39
N VAL A 436 4.57 6.84 10.47
CA VAL A 436 5.00 6.44 11.82
C VAL A 436 4.47 5.06 12.20
N TYR A 437 3.21 4.75 11.89
CA TYR A 437 2.59 3.49 12.34
C TYR A 437 2.96 2.28 11.48
N ARG A 438 3.45 2.47 10.25
CA ARG A 438 4.02 1.42 9.39
C ARG A 438 5.56 1.39 9.41
N ARG A 439 6.21 2.08 10.35
CA ARG A 439 7.68 2.12 10.49
C ARG A 439 8.34 0.75 10.60
N HIS A 440 7.61 -0.23 11.14
CA HIS A 440 8.09 -1.61 11.31
C HIS A 440 8.28 -2.37 9.98
N LEU A 441 7.76 -1.85 8.87
CA LEU A 441 7.98 -2.42 7.53
C LEU A 441 9.35 -2.01 6.95
N ASP A 442 9.87 -0.81 7.34
CA ASP A 442 11.14 -0.31 6.82
C ASP A 442 12.31 -1.21 7.17
N GLY A 443 13.04 -1.64 6.16
CA GLY A 443 14.20 -2.54 6.30
C GLY A 443 13.84 -4.02 6.45
N ARG A 444 12.56 -4.37 6.71
CA ARG A 444 12.07 -5.76 6.80
C ARG A 444 11.41 -6.22 5.51
N ALA A 445 10.39 -5.54 5.08
CA ALA A 445 9.64 -5.88 3.86
C ALA A 445 10.24 -5.22 2.61
N TRP A 446 10.62 -3.96 2.74
CA TRP A 446 11.15 -3.03 1.75
C TRP A 446 11.73 -1.80 2.45
N ARG A 447 12.07 -0.73 1.68
CA ARG A 447 12.31 0.60 2.23
C ARG A 447 11.04 1.44 2.09
N ASN A 448 10.59 2.04 3.19
CA ASN A 448 9.33 2.79 3.23
C ASN A 448 9.37 4.08 2.39
N ASP A 449 8.35 4.27 1.55
CA ASP A 449 8.07 5.54 0.88
C ASP A 449 6.92 6.26 1.61
N PRO A 450 7.21 7.34 2.35
CA PRO A 450 6.20 8.14 3.05
C PRO A 450 5.42 9.09 2.13
N ASP A 451 5.73 9.14 0.84
CA ASP A 451 5.36 10.14 -0.14
C ASP A 451 6.37 11.32 -0.17
N VAL A 452 5.92 12.55 -0.38
CA VAL A 452 6.78 13.73 -0.48
C VAL A 452 6.58 14.69 0.68
N PHE A 453 7.62 15.45 0.97
CA PHE A 453 7.51 16.69 1.71
C PHE A 453 7.60 17.90 0.76
N LEU A 454 6.98 19.02 1.15
CA LEU A 454 7.01 20.28 0.41
C LEU A 454 7.35 21.42 1.37
N LEU A 455 8.30 22.27 0.99
CA LEU A 455 8.71 23.46 1.77
C LEU A 455 8.30 24.77 1.11
N ARG A 456 7.91 24.77 -0.18
CA ARG A 456 7.45 25.97 -0.89
C ARG A 456 6.26 26.64 -0.22
N ASP A 457 6.06 27.93 -0.46
CA ASP A 457 4.93 28.71 0.07
C ASP A 457 3.79 28.84 -0.94
N ASP A 458 4.11 28.86 -2.21
CA ASP A 458 3.15 28.94 -3.31
C ASP A 458 2.43 27.61 -3.54
N ASN A 459 1.24 27.67 -4.09
CA ASN A 459 0.37 26.51 -4.33
C ASN A 459 0.27 25.59 -3.10
N MET A 460 0.07 26.19 -1.89
CA MET A 460 0.13 25.48 -0.62
C MET A 460 -0.85 26.07 0.39
N LYS A 461 -1.56 25.19 1.11
CA LYS A 461 -2.50 25.58 2.18
C LYS A 461 -2.05 25.12 3.57
N MET A 462 -0.90 24.45 3.67
CA MET A 462 -0.29 24.07 4.95
C MET A 462 0.53 25.24 5.51
N SER A 463 0.48 25.42 6.84
CA SER A 463 1.40 26.31 7.52
C SER A 463 2.83 25.79 7.44
N GLU A 464 3.82 26.68 7.55
CA GLU A 464 5.24 26.33 7.60
C GLU A 464 5.54 25.23 8.63
N LYS A 465 5.00 25.38 9.85
CA LYS A 465 5.13 24.36 10.89
C LYS A 465 4.58 22.99 10.47
N GLN A 466 3.49 22.92 9.70
CA GLN A 466 2.95 21.65 9.19
C GLN A 466 3.88 21.04 8.14
N ARG A 467 4.41 21.87 7.22
CA ARG A 467 5.37 21.45 6.20
C ARG A 467 6.66 20.91 6.83
N GLU A 468 7.25 21.64 7.78
CA GLU A 468 8.44 21.16 8.51
C GLU A 468 8.17 19.90 9.34
N THR A 469 6.97 19.79 9.92
CA THR A 469 6.59 18.58 10.67
C THR A 469 6.51 17.37 9.76
N LEU A 470 5.91 17.49 8.57
CA LEU A 470 5.85 16.43 7.57
C LEU A 470 7.27 16.04 7.14
N ALA A 471 8.06 17.01 6.69
CA ALA A 471 9.41 16.77 6.22
C ALA A 471 10.32 16.10 7.28
N ALA A 472 10.20 16.50 8.55
CA ALA A 472 10.95 15.86 9.62
C ALA A 472 10.47 14.42 9.90
N VAL A 473 9.17 14.13 9.80
CA VAL A 473 8.64 12.77 9.99
C VAL A 473 9.08 11.87 8.83
N ASP A 474 8.99 12.36 7.58
CA ASP A 474 9.42 11.62 6.41
C ASP A 474 10.93 11.31 6.47
N ALA A 475 11.73 12.27 6.90
CA ALA A 475 13.15 12.07 7.11
C ALA A 475 13.47 11.05 8.22
N LEU A 476 12.71 11.07 9.34
CA LEU A 476 12.94 10.18 10.47
C LEU A 476 12.51 8.73 10.22
N PHE A 477 11.54 8.48 9.33
CA PHE A 477 10.92 7.16 9.17
C PHE A 477 10.90 6.64 7.73
N GLY A 478 11.21 7.48 6.74
CA GLY A 478 11.25 7.09 5.33
C GLY A 478 12.56 6.44 4.92
N GLY A 479 12.45 5.38 4.12
CA GLY A 479 13.52 4.83 3.30
C GLY A 479 13.69 5.62 2.00
N VAL A 480 12.69 6.45 1.67
CA VAL A 480 12.70 7.44 0.59
C VAL A 480 12.45 8.82 1.19
N LEU A 481 13.16 9.83 0.71
CA LEU A 481 12.96 11.23 1.09
C LEU A 481 12.86 12.07 -0.19
N PHE A 482 11.65 12.19 -0.71
CA PHE A 482 11.37 12.89 -1.96
C PHE A 482 10.67 14.23 -1.72
N THR A 483 10.86 15.16 -2.66
CA THR A 483 10.12 16.43 -2.76
C THR A 483 9.58 16.62 -4.17
N SER A 484 8.55 17.45 -4.32
CA SER A 484 8.07 17.96 -5.62
C SER A 484 8.30 19.47 -5.74
N ASP A 485 9.21 20.02 -4.94
CA ASP A 485 9.56 21.44 -5.02
C ASP A 485 10.72 21.66 -6.00
N ASN A 486 10.67 22.75 -6.75
CA ASN A 486 11.85 23.27 -7.41
C ASN A 486 12.80 23.85 -6.34
N VAL A 487 13.80 23.07 -5.92
CA VAL A 487 14.73 23.48 -4.85
C VAL A 487 15.60 24.68 -5.24
N GLY A 488 15.72 24.99 -6.54
CA GLY A 488 16.39 26.19 -7.03
C GLY A 488 15.68 27.48 -6.60
N ALA A 489 14.37 27.41 -6.37
CA ALA A 489 13.55 28.54 -5.90
C ALA A 489 13.60 28.75 -4.37
N TYR A 490 14.27 27.87 -3.62
CA TYR A 490 14.38 28.02 -2.16
C TYR A 490 15.23 29.23 -1.77
N ASP A 491 14.69 30.07 -0.89
CA ASP A 491 15.47 31.08 -0.17
C ASP A 491 16.46 30.44 0.82
N ALA A 492 17.25 31.25 1.49
CA ALA A 492 18.28 30.79 2.43
C ALA A 492 17.69 30.01 3.62
N GLU A 493 16.49 30.39 4.08
CA GLU A 493 15.81 29.76 5.21
C GLU A 493 15.29 28.36 4.85
N LYS A 494 14.56 28.22 3.74
CA LYS A 494 14.08 26.93 3.23
C LYS A 494 15.24 25.99 2.89
N ARG A 495 16.32 26.52 2.31
CA ARG A 495 17.53 25.74 2.03
C ARG A 495 18.18 25.21 3.30
N ALA A 496 18.24 26.01 4.36
CA ALA A 496 18.74 25.56 5.66
C ALA A 496 17.84 24.49 6.30
N VAL A 497 16.52 24.59 6.13
CA VAL A 497 15.56 23.55 6.56
C VAL A 497 15.78 22.26 5.78
N TYR A 498 15.92 22.34 4.45
CA TYR A 498 16.17 21.19 3.58
C TYR A 498 17.46 20.46 3.98
N GLU A 499 18.60 21.18 4.09
CA GLU A 499 19.88 20.62 4.52
C GLU A 499 19.85 20.01 5.94
N ARG A 500 19.00 20.53 6.82
CA ARG A 500 18.77 19.98 8.17
C ARG A 500 18.03 18.65 8.12
N ILE A 501 16.99 18.57 7.30
CA ILE A 501 16.11 17.39 7.18
C ILE A 501 16.87 16.21 6.56
N GLU A 502 17.72 16.45 5.57
CA GLU A 502 18.54 15.39 4.95
C GLU A 502 19.44 14.65 5.97
N LYS A 503 19.80 15.30 7.08
CA LYS A 503 20.62 14.71 8.15
C LYS A 503 19.84 13.89 9.17
N LEU A 504 18.50 13.91 9.10
CA LEU A 504 17.65 13.11 9.99
C LEU A 504 17.43 11.72 9.40
N ASP A 505 17.43 10.73 10.27
CA ASP A 505 17.09 9.35 9.96
C ASP A 505 16.50 8.63 11.18
N ARG A 506 16.18 7.35 11.03
CA ARG A 506 15.58 6.53 12.09
C ARG A 506 16.45 6.47 13.36
N SER A 507 17.77 6.55 13.27
CA SER A 507 18.68 6.52 14.42
C SER A 507 18.55 7.76 15.33
N CYS A 508 18.02 8.87 14.77
CA CYS A 508 17.74 10.08 15.54
C CYS A 508 16.56 9.90 16.51
N VAL A 509 15.63 8.96 16.27
CA VAL A 509 14.43 8.76 17.10
C VAL A 509 14.81 8.12 18.42
N THR A 510 14.39 8.76 19.53
CA THR A 510 14.68 8.27 20.89
C THR A 510 13.46 7.65 21.57
N LYS A 511 12.25 8.10 21.25
CA LYS A 511 11.01 7.58 21.81
C LYS A 511 9.80 7.96 20.95
N ILE A 512 8.83 7.07 20.86
CA ILE A 512 7.51 7.33 20.30
C ILE A 512 6.46 7.11 21.38
N LYS A 513 5.56 8.08 21.57
CA LYS A 513 4.40 7.95 22.48
C LYS A 513 3.12 8.09 21.66
N SER A 514 2.31 7.05 21.66
CA SER A 514 1.01 7.02 21.00
C SER A 514 -0.12 6.86 22.01
N THR A 515 -1.15 7.67 21.84
CA THR A 515 -2.42 7.61 22.55
C THR A 515 -3.58 7.71 21.57
N PRO A 516 -4.83 7.41 21.95
CA PRO A 516 -5.98 7.52 21.04
C PRO A 516 -6.23 8.90 20.41
N SER A 517 -5.57 9.95 20.91
CA SER A 517 -5.77 11.32 20.43
C SER A 517 -4.49 12.03 20.00
N LYS A 518 -3.32 11.45 20.26
CA LYS A 518 -2.05 12.16 20.11
C LYS A 518 -0.89 11.21 19.86
N LEU A 519 -0.10 11.54 18.85
CA LEU A 519 1.20 10.95 18.57
C LEU A 519 2.29 11.95 18.94
N THR A 520 3.32 11.53 19.67
CA THR A 520 4.49 12.36 19.99
C THR A 520 5.77 11.59 19.68
N ILE A 521 6.64 12.18 18.90
CA ILE A 521 7.94 11.65 18.50
C ILE A 521 9.02 12.49 19.18
N PHE A 522 9.91 11.84 19.91
CA PHE A 522 11.10 12.45 20.51
C PHE A 522 12.31 12.02 19.70
N TYR A 523 13.15 12.96 19.33
CA TYR A 523 14.33 12.71 18.50
C TYR A 523 15.47 13.67 18.84
N ARG A 524 16.64 13.42 18.26
CA ARG A 524 17.83 14.25 18.42
C ARG A 524 18.27 14.83 17.07
N GLU A 525 18.63 16.10 17.08
CA GLU A 525 19.35 16.79 15.99
C GLU A 525 20.76 17.08 16.51
N GLY A 526 21.69 16.16 16.27
CA GLY A 526 22.98 16.16 16.94
C GLY A 526 22.83 16.09 18.47
N ARG A 527 23.25 17.16 19.18
CA ARG A 527 23.13 17.25 20.66
C ARG A 527 21.78 17.80 21.14
N LYS A 528 21.00 18.41 20.26
CA LYS A 528 19.71 19.05 20.59
C LYS A 528 18.62 17.98 20.69
N LYS A 529 17.86 18.00 21.79
CA LYS A 529 16.64 17.19 21.97
C LYS A 529 15.45 17.92 21.37
N SER A 530 14.71 17.27 20.50
CA SER A 530 13.55 17.81 19.79
C SER A 530 12.34 16.92 19.97
N LYS A 531 11.13 17.46 19.77
CA LYS A 531 9.89 16.68 19.76
C LYS A 531 8.91 17.24 18.74
N LEU A 532 8.19 16.33 18.09
CA LEU A 532 7.04 16.60 17.22
C LEU A 532 5.78 16.04 17.86
N THR A 533 4.66 16.69 17.64
CA THR A 533 3.36 16.25 18.17
C THR A 533 2.29 16.45 17.12
N VAL A 534 1.54 15.38 16.83
CA VAL A 534 0.46 15.33 15.83
C VAL A 534 -0.82 14.81 16.47
N SER A 535 -1.97 15.39 16.11
CA SER A 535 -3.27 14.86 16.48
C SER A 535 -3.57 13.60 15.68
N THR A 536 -4.07 12.57 16.35
CA THR A 536 -4.54 11.32 15.71
C THR A 536 -6.06 11.32 15.43
N ARG A 537 -6.76 12.43 15.77
CA ARG A 537 -8.20 12.63 15.57
C ARG A 537 -8.51 13.49 14.37
#